data_a1a8b1e3261fe2a44387b5dd9fe02969
#
_entry.id   a1a8b1e3261fe2a44387b5dd9fe02969
#
_cell.length_a   1.000
_cell.length_b   1.000
_cell.length_c   1.000
_cell.angle_alpha   90.00
_cell.angle_beta   90.00
_cell.angle_gamma   90.00
#
_symmetry.space_group_name_H-M   'P 1'
#
loop_
_entity.id
_entity.type
_entity.pdbx_description
1 polymer ?
#
loop_
_entity_poly.entity_id
_entity_poly.type
_entity_poly.pdbx_seq_one_letter_code
_entity_poly.pdbx_strand_id
1 'polypeptide(L)'
;YTAQTEWIVAQREARRIAGVFHLGDITNRNTPEQWKNAQAAMRVLETARLPYCMVPGNHDYGPGGNGADRTTLLNDFFPIADRRGGPGWGGTYDKEPDRLDNNFQFMEAGGRKFLALGLEFGPRADVIRWANEVVGHHPDHEVVLLTHAYVYYDDTRYDWATHGTRQKWNPHAYGMAKASQGDVHDGEQLWQELVSKHRNVIMTFNGH
;
A
#
# COMPACT_ATOMS: atom_id res chain seq x y z
N TYR A 1 0.22 3.90 -18.17
CA TYR A 1 -0.35 3.13 -17.10
C TYR A 1 -1.17 1.97 -17.64
N THR A 2 -2.20 2.22 -18.50
CA THR A 2 -3.04 1.17 -19.09
C THR A 2 -2.22 0.12 -19.86
N ALA A 3 -1.24 0.52 -20.67
CA ALA A 3 -0.36 -0.41 -21.38
C ALA A 3 0.38 -1.39 -20.44
N GLN A 4 0.69 -1.00 -19.21
CA GLN A 4 1.31 -1.89 -18.23
C GLN A 4 0.31 -2.95 -17.74
N THR A 5 -0.91 -2.56 -17.41
CA THR A 5 -1.94 -3.50 -16.95
C THR A 5 -2.40 -4.44 -18.06
N GLU A 6 -2.50 -3.96 -19.31
CA GLU A 6 -2.76 -4.78 -20.49
C GLU A 6 -1.64 -5.80 -20.74
N TRP A 7 -0.38 -5.37 -20.63
CA TRP A 7 0.77 -6.27 -20.75
C TRP A 7 0.77 -7.35 -19.63
N ILE A 8 0.47 -6.96 -18.38
CA ILE A 8 0.37 -7.91 -17.26
C ILE A 8 -0.67 -8.99 -17.57
N VAL A 9 -1.86 -8.59 -18.01
CA VAL A 9 -2.93 -9.52 -18.36
C VAL A 9 -2.53 -10.41 -19.54
N ALA A 10 -1.95 -9.84 -20.61
CA ALA A 10 -1.50 -10.59 -21.77
C ALA A 10 -0.38 -11.61 -21.43
N GLN A 11 0.44 -11.32 -20.43
CA GLN A 11 1.55 -12.18 -19.99
C GLN A 11 1.19 -13.12 -18.83
N ARG A 12 -0.04 -13.04 -18.32
CA ARG A 12 -0.46 -13.74 -17.10
C ARG A 12 -0.09 -15.23 -17.11
N GLU A 13 -0.52 -15.95 -18.14
CA GLU A 13 -0.30 -17.39 -18.23
C GLU A 13 1.18 -17.73 -18.48
N ALA A 14 1.80 -17.07 -19.47
CA ALA A 14 3.18 -17.33 -19.84
C ALA A 14 4.17 -17.09 -18.71
N ARG A 15 3.90 -16.09 -17.86
CA ARG A 15 4.75 -15.70 -16.73
C ARG A 15 4.21 -16.15 -15.38
N ARG A 16 3.07 -16.85 -15.35
CA ARG A 16 2.42 -17.33 -14.12
C ARG A 16 2.18 -16.20 -13.10
N ILE A 17 1.66 -15.05 -13.58
CA ILE A 17 1.40 -13.90 -12.73
C ILE A 17 0.18 -14.20 -11.85
N ALA A 18 0.41 -14.32 -10.55
CA ALA A 18 -0.62 -14.64 -9.56
C ALA A 18 -1.33 -13.39 -9.00
N GLY A 19 -0.66 -12.24 -9.03
CA GLY A 19 -1.22 -10.98 -8.52
C GLY A 19 -0.34 -9.79 -8.88
N VAL A 20 -0.82 -8.59 -8.53
CA VAL A 20 -0.15 -7.33 -8.84
C VAL A 20 -0.06 -6.46 -7.58
N PHE A 21 1.07 -5.79 -7.40
CA PHE A 21 1.29 -4.83 -6.32
C PHE A 21 1.48 -3.44 -6.91
N HIS A 22 0.67 -2.49 -6.44
CA HIS A 22 0.83 -1.07 -6.74
C HIS A 22 1.38 -0.36 -5.51
N LEU A 23 2.55 0.24 -5.66
CA LEU A 23 3.35 0.72 -4.53
C LEU A 23 3.14 2.20 -4.17
N GLY A 24 2.02 2.76 -4.56
CA GLY A 24 1.69 4.16 -4.30
C GLY A 24 2.03 5.10 -5.45
N ASP A 25 1.79 6.40 -5.23
CA ASP A 25 1.83 7.43 -6.27
C ASP A 25 1.01 7.03 -7.50
N ILE A 26 -0.21 6.58 -7.22
CA ILE A 26 -1.22 6.18 -8.20
C ILE A 26 -1.53 7.38 -9.10
N THR A 27 -1.54 8.54 -8.49
CA THR A 27 -1.68 9.84 -9.14
C THR A 27 -0.46 10.72 -8.83
N ASN A 28 -0.31 11.83 -9.55
CA ASN A 28 0.74 12.81 -9.27
C ASN A 28 0.21 14.03 -8.49
N ARG A 29 -1.08 14.30 -8.56
CA ARG A 29 -1.67 15.53 -7.97
C ARG A 29 -3.01 15.31 -7.29
N ASN A 30 -3.40 14.07 -7.03
CA ASN A 30 -4.68 13.74 -6.39
C ASN A 30 -5.89 14.44 -7.07
N THR A 31 -5.91 14.50 -8.42
CA THR A 31 -7.00 15.13 -9.16
C THR A 31 -7.98 14.12 -9.73
N PRO A 32 -9.29 14.47 -9.88
CA PRO A 32 -10.27 13.55 -10.43
C PRO A 32 -9.91 12.98 -11.80
N GLU A 33 -9.26 13.76 -12.66
CA GLU A 33 -8.81 13.32 -13.98
C GLU A 33 -7.76 12.22 -13.88
N GLN A 34 -6.77 12.38 -13.01
CA GLN A 34 -5.72 11.40 -12.81
C GLN A 34 -6.28 10.12 -12.19
N TRP A 35 -7.20 10.23 -11.24
CA TRP A 35 -7.88 9.09 -10.66
C TRP A 35 -8.74 8.33 -11.67
N LYS A 36 -9.43 9.01 -12.60
CA LYS A 36 -10.15 8.36 -13.71
C LYS A 36 -9.19 7.55 -14.60
N ASN A 37 -8.01 8.09 -14.90
CA ASN A 37 -7.00 7.37 -15.68
C ASN A 37 -6.47 6.14 -14.92
N ALA A 38 -6.23 6.25 -13.63
CA ALA A 38 -5.82 5.14 -12.78
C ALA A 38 -6.91 4.06 -12.72
N GLN A 39 -8.17 4.46 -12.49
CA GLN A 39 -9.31 3.54 -12.46
C GLN A 39 -9.45 2.79 -13.80
N ALA A 40 -9.35 3.48 -14.93
CA ALA A 40 -9.42 2.86 -16.24
C ALA A 40 -8.32 1.81 -16.45
N ALA A 41 -7.10 2.10 -16.00
CA ALA A 41 -5.99 1.17 -16.06
C ALA A 41 -6.21 -0.07 -15.17
N MET A 42 -6.66 0.14 -13.92
CA MET A 42 -6.86 -0.97 -12.98
C MET A 42 -8.06 -1.84 -13.33
N ARG A 43 -9.08 -1.30 -14.01
CA ARG A 43 -10.21 -2.08 -14.54
C ARG A 43 -9.78 -3.20 -15.49
N VAL A 44 -8.63 -3.08 -16.15
CA VAL A 44 -8.06 -4.15 -17.00
C VAL A 44 -7.77 -5.39 -16.13
N LEU A 45 -7.18 -5.19 -14.94
CA LEU A 45 -6.90 -6.28 -14.00
C LEU A 45 -8.19 -6.85 -13.39
N GLU A 46 -9.15 -6.00 -13.06
CA GLU A 46 -10.45 -6.39 -12.50
C GLU A 46 -11.25 -7.24 -13.49
N THR A 47 -11.31 -6.82 -14.76
CA THR A 47 -11.96 -7.57 -15.84
C THR A 47 -11.32 -8.94 -16.05
N ALA A 48 -9.99 -9.02 -15.93
CA ALA A 48 -9.24 -10.27 -16.02
C ALA A 48 -9.32 -11.10 -14.72
N ARG A 49 -10.01 -10.60 -13.68
CA ARG A 49 -10.06 -11.22 -12.33
C ARG A 49 -8.68 -11.55 -11.78
N LEU A 50 -7.70 -10.68 -12.01
CA LEU A 50 -6.35 -10.79 -11.46
C LEU A 50 -6.30 -10.07 -10.11
N PRO A 51 -5.97 -10.75 -9.00
CA PRO A 51 -5.86 -10.10 -7.70
C PRO A 51 -4.82 -8.98 -7.72
N TYR A 52 -5.12 -7.88 -7.04
CA TYR A 52 -4.12 -6.83 -6.83
C TYR A 52 -4.29 -6.18 -5.46
N CYS A 53 -3.17 -5.80 -4.86
CA CYS A 53 -3.09 -4.97 -3.68
C CYS A 53 -2.50 -3.62 -4.08
N MET A 54 -3.10 -2.53 -3.62
CA MET A 54 -2.61 -1.19 -3.88
C MET A 54 -2.58 -0.36 -2.60
N VAL A 55 -1.62 0.53 -2.52
CA VAL A 55 -1.46 1.47 -1.41
C VAL A 55 -1.34 2.89 -1.95
N PRO A 56 -1.77 3.93 -1.23
CA PRO A 56 -1.50 5.30 -1.61
C PRO A 56 -0.05 5.70 -1.31
N GLY A 57 0.50 6.57 -2.16
CA GLY A 57 1.74 7.29 -1.92
C GLY A 57 1.50 8.73 -1.46
N ASN A 58 2.56 9.50 -1.29
CA ASN A 58 2.44 10.90 -0.84
C ASN A 58 1.70 11.78 -1.87
N HIS A 59 1.83 11.50 -3.16
CA HIS A 59 1.14 12.23 -4.23
C HIS A 59 -0.37 11.91 -4.34
N ASP A 60 -0.83 10.87 -3.64
CA ASP A 60 -2.25 10.51 -3.58
C ASP A 60 -2.97 11.20 -2.41
N TYR A 61 -2.24 11.97 -1.60
CA TYR A 61 -2.74 12.65 -0.40
C TYR A 61 -2.61 14.18 -0.46
N GLY A 62 -3.56 14.84 0.16
CA GLY A 62 -3.62 16.28 0.30
C GLY A 62 -3.99 17.02 -0.99
N PRO A 63 -4.24 18.31 -0.90
CA PRO A 63 -4.52 19.15 -2.05
C PRO A 63 -3.36 19.17 -3.05
N GLY A 64 -3.65 18.82 -4.31
CA GLY A 64 -2.64 18.79 -5.35
C GLY A 64 -1.55 17.71 -5.18
N GLY A 65 -1.77 16.71 -4.34
CA GLY A 65 -0.82 15.62 -4.11
C GLY A 65 0.43 16.05 -3.36
N ASN A 66 0.28 16.95 -2.40
CA ASN A 66 1.43 17.51 -1.64
C ASN A 66 1.69 16.83 -0.29
N GLY A 67 0.90 15.80 0.07
CA GLY A 67 1.04 15.10 1.35
C GLY A 67 0.80 15.97 2.58
N ALA A 68 0.02 17.05 2.44
CA ALA A 68 -0.25 17.98 3.55
C ALA A 68 -1.12 17.35 4.66
N ASP A 69 -2.01 16.46 4.27
CA ASP A 69 -2.93 15.73 5.13
C ASP A 69 -3.33 14.40 4.48
N ARG A 70 -4.25 13.65 5.08
CA ARG A 70 -4.70 12.35 4.57
C ARG A 70 -5.97 12.42 3.71
N THR A 71 -6.31 13.60 3.18
CA THR A 71 -7.41 13.71 2.22
C THR A 71 -7.01 13.09 0.88
N THR A 72 -7.84 12.21 0.35
CA THR A 72 -7.59 11.51 -0.91
C THR A 72 -8.89 11.23 -1.63
N LEU A 73 -8.84 11.21 -2.95
CA LEU A 73 -9.93 10.76 -3.80
C LEU A 73 -9.89 9.25 -4.08
N LEU A 74 -8.92 8.51 -3.54
CA LEU A 74 -8.75 7.08 -3.75
C LEU A 74 -10.08 6.32 -3.58
N ASN A 75 -10.79 6.59 -2.50
CA ASN A 75 -11.98 5.83 -2.13
C ASN A 75 -13.23 6.19 -2.96
N ASP A 76 -13.22 7.37 -3.63
CA ASP A 76 -14.27 7.76 -4.56
C ASP A 76 -14.15 6.99 -5.90
N PHE A 77 -12.92 6.68 -6.30
CA PHE A 77 -12.62 5.98 -7.56
C PHE A 77 -12.44 4.48 -7.41
N PHE A 78 -12.08 4.01 -6.20
CA PHE A 78 -11.93 2.61 -5.85
C PHE A 78 -12.77 2.25 -4.62
N PRO A 79 -14.11 2.34 -4.73
CA PRO A 79 -14.97 2.05 -3.60
C PRO A 79 -14.87 0.59 -3.18
N ILE A 80 -14.87 0.35 -1.88
CA ILE A 80 -14.75 -0.99 -1.29
C ILE A 80 -15.87 -1.93 -1.77
N ALA A 81 -17.05 -1.40 -2.08
CA ALA A 81 -18.16 -2.20 -2.61
C ALA A 81 -17.79 -2.98 -3.87
N ASP A 82 -16.94 -2.40 -4.74
CA ASP A 82 -16.49 -3.04 -5.98
C ASP A 82 -15.39 -4.08 -5.73
N ARG A 83 -14.77 -4.05 -4.55
CA ARG A 83 -13.67 -4.94 -4.16
C ARG A 83 -14.14 -6.15 -3.36
N ARG A 84 -15.20 -5.99 -2.57
CA ARG A 84 -15.77 -7.06 -1.72
C ARG A 84 -16.17 -8.26 -2.56
N GLY A 85 -15.68 -9.46 -2.17
CA GLY A 85 -15.93 -10.70 -2.92
C GLY A 85 -15.13 -10.85 -4.20
N GLY A 86 -14.24 -9.91 -4.53
CA GLY A 86 -13.26 -10.03 -5.59
C GLY A 86 -12.19 -11.08 -5.29
N PRO A 87 -11.38 -11.46 -6.30
CA PRO A 87 -10.33 -12.45 -6.12
C PRO A 87 -9.34 -12.03 -5.03
N GLY A 88 -9.14 -12.89 -4.04
CA GLY A 88 -8.18 -12.69 -2.97
C GLY A 88 -8.53 -11.60 -1.96
N TRP A 89 -9.74 -11.02 -2.00
CA TRP A 89 -10.12 -9.98 -1.05
C TRP A 89 -10.03 -10.48 0.40
N GLY A 90 -9.19 -9.83 1.21
CA GLY A 90 -9.03 -10.11 2.63
C GLY A 90 -9.81 -9.14 3.51
N GLY A 91 -9.63 -7.84 3.31
CA GLY A 91 -10.31 -6.81 4.09
C GLY A 91 -9.57 -5.48 4.11
N THR A 92 -10.10 -4.57 4.91
CA THR A 92 -9.54 -3.25 5.19
C THR A 92 -9.35 -3.03 6.68
N TYR A 93 -8.69 -1.92 7.03
CA TYR A 93 -8.60 -1.47 8.42
C TYR A 93 -10.00 -1.36 9.05
N ASP A 94 -10.18 -2.00 10.19
CA ASP A 94 -11.49 -2.20 10.82
C ASP A 94 -12.18 -0.90 11.27
N LYS A 95 -11.41 0.12 11.64
CA LYS A 95 -11.96 1.44 11.99
C LYS A 95 -12.30 2.31 10.77
N GLU A 96 -11.83 1.92 9.60
CA GLU A 96 -12.10 2.60 8.33
C GLU A 96 -12.53 1.57 7.26
N PRO A 97 -13.66 0.83 7.50
CA PRO A 97 -14.03 -0.33 6.71
C PRO A 97 -14.41 -0.02 5.25
N ASP A 98 -14.65 1.26 4.95
CA ASP A 98 -15.00 1.72 3.61
C ASP A 98 -13.84 2.42 2.89
N ARG A 99 -12.61 2.32 3.44
CA ARG A 99 -11.40 2.91 2.87
C ARG A 99 -10.40 1.85 2.44
N LEU A 100 -9.78 2.07 1.27
CA LEU A 100 -8.78 1.18 0.69
C LEU A 100 -7.34 1.53 1.11
N ASP A 101 -7.15 2.61 1.83
CA ASP A 101 -5.82 3.12 2.22
C ASP A 101 -4.98 2.06 2.94
N ASN A 102 -5.64 1.25 3.76
CA ASN A 102 -5.05 0.13 4.50
C ASN A 102 -5.88 -1.13 4.23
N ASN A 103 -5.28 -2.11 3.57
CA ASN A 103 -5.99 -3.28 3.11
C ASN A 103 -5.09 -4.51 3.07
N PHE A 104 -5.69 -5.70 2.95
CA PHE A 104 -4.93 -6.91 2.68
C PHE A 104 -5.64 -7.82 1.69
N GLN A 105 -4.84 -8.59 0.96
CA GLN A 105 -5.29 -9.51 -0.09
C GLN A 105 -4.61 -10.86 0.09
N PHE A 106 -5.32 -11.92 -0.22
CA PHE A 106 -4.76 -13.27 -0.30
C PHE A 106 -4.37 -13.61 -1.73
N MET A 107 -3.25 -14.29 -1.89
CA MET A 107 -2.75 -14.76 -3.19
C MET A 107 -2.12 -16.13 -3.03
N GLU A 108 -2.21 -16.94 -4.06
CA GLU A 108 -1.52 -18.23 -4.12
C GLU A 108 -0.57 -18.26 -5.31
N ALA A 109 0.67 -18.64 -5.08
CA ALA A 109 1.68 -18.78 -6.12
C ALA A 109 2.64 -19.92 -5.78
N GLY A 110 2.90 -20.80 -6.76
CA GLY A 110 3.83 -21.92 -6.57
C GLY A 110 3.48 -22.88 -5.41
N GLY A 111 2.20 -23.00 -5.07
CA GLY A 111 1.73 -23.83 -3.95
C GLY A 111 1.92 -23.17 -2.57
N ARG A 112 2.31 -21.89 -2.53
CA ARG A 112 2.49 -21.10 -1.30
C ARG A 112 1.33 -20.13 -1.15
N LYS A 113 0.94 -19.87 0.09
CA LYS A 113 -0.09 -18.91 0.46
C LYS A 113 0.55 -17.59 0.86
N PHE A 114 0.15 -16.50 0.21
CA PHE A 114 0.62 -15.16 0.51
C PHE A 114 -0.50 -14.28 1.02
N LEU A 115 -0.16 -13.40 1.93
CA LEU A 115 -0.97 -12.26 2.36
C LEU A 115 -0.22 -10.98 1.98
N ALA A 116 -0.75 -10.24 1.00
CA ALA A 116 -0.27 -8.90 0.68
C ALA A 116 -0.92 -7.91 1.64
N LEU A 117 -0.15 -7.31 2.53
CA LEU A 117 -0.59 -6.31 3.50
C LEU A 117 -0.20 -4.92 3.00
N GLY A 118 -1.18 -4.13 2.59
CA GLY A 118 -1.00 -2.78 2.11
C GLY A 118 -1.26 -1.74 3.20
N LEU A 119 -0.29 -0.88 3.45
CA LEU A 119 -0.39 0.19 4.43
C LEU A 119 -0.23 1.56 3.77
N GLU A 120 -0.99 2.53 4.26
CA GLU A 120 -0.95 3.94 3.87
C GLU A 120 0.46 4.54 3.95
N PHE A 121 0.72 5.64 3.25
CA PHE A 121 1.96 6.40 3.36
C PHE A 121 2.12 6.98 4.77
N GLY A 122 3.23 6.68 5.44
CA GLY A 122 3.45 7.06 6.84
C GLY A 122 2.35 6.51 7.76
N PRO A 123 2.23 5.19 7.94
CA PRO A 123 1.11 4.59 8.67
C PRO A 123 0.95 5.12 10.09
N ARG A 124 -0.30 5.24 10.54
CA ARG A 124 -0.65 5.64 11.91
C ARG A 124 -0.42 4.48 12.88
N ALA A 125 -0.21 4.79 14.16
CA ALA A 125 0.00 3.79 15.22
C ALA A 125 -1.16 2.80 15.33
N ASP A 126 -2.40 3.25 15.18
CA ASP A 126 -3.59 2.40 15.20
C ASP A 126 -3.61 1.42 14.02
N VAL A 127 -3.18 1.87 12.85
CA VAL A 127 -3.05 1.04 11.65
C VAL A 127 -1.99 -0.04 11.86
N ILE A 128 -0.86 0.30 12.49
CA ILE A 128 0.19 -0.69 12.80
C ILE A 128 -0.32 -1.74 13.81
N ARG A 129 -1.12 -1.36 14.81
CA ARG A 129 -1.75 -2.34 15.71
C ARG A 129 -2.66 -3.31 14.96
N TRP A 130 -3.56 -2.78 14.11
CA TRP A 130 -4.40 -3.60 13.24
C TRP A 130 -3.56 -4.51 12.32
N ALA A 131 -2.49 -4.00 11.72
CA ALA A 131 -1.59 -4.78 10.88
C ALA A 131 -0.96 -5.96 11.63
N ASN A 132 -0.52 -5.75 12.89
CA ASN A 132 -0.03 -6.83 13.75
C ASN A 132 -1.10 -7.90 14.03
N GLU A 133 -2.35 -7.48 14.24
CA GLU A 133 -3.47 -8.41 14.43
C GLU A 133 -3.74 -9.22 13.16
N VAL A 134 -3.78 -8.57 11.99
CA VAL A 134 -3.95 -9.26 10.70
C VAL A 134 -2.85 -10.29 10.50
N VAL A 135 -1.59 -9.93 10.66
CA VAL A 135 -0.45 -10.85 10.49
C VAL A 135 -0.52 -12.00 11.51
N GLY A 136 -0.83 -11.68 12.76
CA GLY A 136 -0.94 -12.68 13.84
C GLY A 136 -2.07 -13.69 13.64
N HIS A 137 -3.18 -13.30 13.00
CA HIS A 137 -4.29 -14.20 12.69
C HIS A 137 -4.03 -15.09 11.46
N HIS A 138 -2.96 -14.86 10.69
CA HIS A 138 -2.64 -15.60 9.48
C HIS A 138 -1.23 -16.23 9.52
N PRO A 139 -0.90 -17.04 10.53
CA PRO A 139 0.45 -17.58 10.71
C PRO A 139 0.87 -18.58 9.62
N ASP A 140 -0.09 -19.10 8.85
CA ASP A 140 0.10 -20.02 7.73
C ASP A 140 0.30 -19.32 6.38
N HIS A 141 0.26 -17.98 6.35
CA HIS A 141 0.53 -17.17 5.17
C HIS A 141 1.90 -16.51 5.27
N GLU A 142 2.58 -16.45 4.14
CA GLU A 142 3.77 -15.61 3.98
C GLU A 142 3.32 -14.19 3.67
N VAL A 143 3.69 -13.25 4.53
CA VAL A 143 3.25 -11.87 4.43
C VAL A 143 4.23 -11.05 3.61
N VAL A 144 3.69 -10.36 2.62
CA VAL A 144 4.38 -9.33 1.83
C VAL A 144 3.84 -7.97 2.25
N LEU A 145 4.65 -7.16 2.88
CA LEU A 145 4.29 -5.80 3.27
C LEU A 145 4.46 -4.85 2.08
N LEU A 146 3.42 -4.09 1.81
CA LEU A 146 3.42 -3.02 0.82
C LEU A 146 3.19 -1.69 1.54
N THR A 147 4.08 -0.75 1.36
CA THR A 147 3.91 0.65 1.78
C THR A 147 4.70 1.54 0.83
N HIS A 148 4.34 2.81 0.72
CA HIS A 148 5.01 3.67 -0.26
C HIS A 148 6.44 4.02 0.12
N ALA A 149 6.75 4.27 1.40
CA ALA A 149 8.07 4.64 1.89
C ALA A 149 8.55 3.68 2.98
N TYR A 150 9.62 2.91 2.71
CA TYR A 150 10.23 1.99 3.67
C TYR A 150 11.75 2.02 3.59
N VAL A 151 12.34 1.79 2.42
CA VAL A 151 13.79 1.85 2.18
C VAL A 151 14.12 3.14 1.44
N TYR A 152 15.18 3.83 1.87
CA TYR A 152 15.73 5.00 1.23
C TYR A 152 16.72 4.60 0.12
N TYR A 153 17.05 5.48 -0.79
CA TYR A 153 17.88 5.17 -1.97
C TYR A 153 19.33 4.73 -1.65
N ASP A 154 19.78 4.89 -0.41
CA ASP A 154 21.11 4.49 0.06
C ASP A 154 21.14 3.12 0.75
N ASP A 155 20.11 2.29 0.52
CA ASP A 155 19.93 0.96 1.07
C ASP A 155 19.64 0.92 2.59
N THR A 156 19.42 2.09 3.23
CA THR A 156 18.96 2.16 4.62
C THR A 156 17.44 2.25 4.69
N ARG A 157 16.84 1.91 5.82
CA ARG A 157 15.44 2.26 6.05
C ARG A 157 15.30 3.76 6.28
N TYR A 158 14.14 4.34 5.92
CA TYR A 158 13.79 5.66 6.42
C TYR A 158 13.81 5.65 7.94
N ASP A 159 14.65 6.51 8.56
CA ASP A 159 14.83 6.64 10.01
C ASP A 159 14.96 8.12 10.38
N TRP A 160 13.82 8.73 10.69
CA TRP A 160 13.77 10.14 11.06
C TRP A 160 14.54 10.45 12.35
N ALA A 161 14.49 9.56 13.33
CA ALA A 161 15.17 9.76 14.62
C ALA A 161 16.69 9.87 14.45
N THR A 162 17.28 9.08 13.55
CA THR A 162 18.72 9.07 13.29
C THR A 162 19.14 10.11 12.26
N HIS A 163 18.36 10.29 11.20
CA HIS A 163 18.78 11.03 10.02
C HIS A 163 18.06 12.39 9.85
N GLY A 164 16.83 12.53 10.37
CA GLY A 164 16.05 13.75 10.25
C GLY A 164 15.91 14.18 8.78
N THR A 165 16.13 15.45 8.50
CA THR A 165 16.04 16.03 7.14
C THR A 165 17.12 15.59 6.16
N ARG A 166 18.13 14.82 6.60
CA ARG A 166 19.14 14.25 5.69
C ARG A 166 18.56 13.17 4.79
N GLN A 167 17.59 12.39 5.30
CA GLN A 167 16.78 11.53 4.44
C GLN A 167 15.59 12.35 3.92
N LYS A 168 15.73 12.85 2.70
CA LYS A 168 14.66 13.60 2.04
C LYS A 168 13.44 12.72 1.87
N TRP A 169 12.27 13.34 1.88
CA TRP A 169 10.97 12.68 1.64
C TRP A 169 10.57 11.63 2.69
N ASN A 170 11.26 11.58 3.85
CA ASN A 170 10.78 10.79 4.98
C ASN A 170 9.34 11.19 5.35
N PRO A 171 8.42 10.26 5.67
CA PRO A 171 7.04 10.57 6.03
C PRO A 171 6.88 11.67 7.09
N HIS A 172 7.80 11.75 8.05
CA HIS A 172 7.83 12.81 9.08
C HIS A 172 8.10 14.22 8.53
N ALA A 173 8.63 14.35 7.33
CA ALA A 173 8.90 15.65 6.71
C ALA A 173 7.67 16.26 6.01
N TYR A 174 6.60 15.49 5.84
CA TYR A 174 5.39 15.95 5.16
C TYR A 174 4.42 16.67 6.10
N GLY A 175 3.56 17.50 5.51
CA GLY A 175 2.54 18.24 6.26
C GLY A 175 1.59 17.34 7.04
N MET A 176 1.32 16.12 6.55
CA MET A 176 0.48 15.15 7.25
C MET A 176 1.02 14.76 8.63
N ALA A 177 2.34 14.74 8.83
CA ALA A 177 2.91 14.48 10.14
C ALA A 177 2.49 15.58 11.14
N LYS A 178 2.49 16.84 10.72
CA LYS A 178 2.00 17.95 11.54
C LYS A 178 0.49 17.87 11.74
N ALA A 179 -0.26 17.57 10.68
CA ALA A 179 -1.72 17.47 10.72
C ALA A 179 -2.20 16.35 11.65
N SER A 180 -1.44 15.24 11.77
CA SER A 180 -1.72 14.11 12.65
C SER A 180 -0.97 14.18 14.00
N GLN A 181 -0.42 15.33 14.37
CA GLN A 181 0.33 15.52 15.64
C GLN A 181 1.49 14.53 15.81
N GLY A 182 2.15 14.16 14.72
CA GLY A 182 3.28 13.24 14.71
C GLY A 182 2.90 11.76 14.57
N ASP A 183 1.61 11.43 14.41
CA ASP A 183 1.17 10.04 14.19
C ASP A 183 1.41 9.62 12.73
N VAL A 184 2.67 9.43 12.44
CA VAL A 184 3.21 8.83 11.21
C VAL A 184 4.39 7.94 11.58
N HIS A 185 4.60 6.86 10.84
CA HIS A 185 5.71 5.94 11.03
C HIS A 185 6.50 5.80 9.74
N ASP A 186 7.82 5.80 9.87
CA ASP A 186 8.76 5.58 8.79
C ASP A 186 9.23 4.11 8.72
N GLY A 187 10.20 3.83 7.88
CA GLY A 187 10.67 2.47 7.63
C GLY A 187 11.29 1.80 8.85
N GLU A 188 12.04 2.53 9.67
CA GLU A 188 12.66 1.97 10.88
C GLU A 188 11.60 1.68 11.95
N GLN A 189 10.64 2.58 12.14
CA GLN A 189 9.54 2.35 13.05
C GLN A 189 8.67 1.16 12.61
N LEU A 190 8.37 1.04 11.30
CA LEU A 190 7.68 -0.14 10.77
C LEU A 190 8.47 -1.44 10.97
N TRP A 191 9.80 -1.39 10.84
CA TRP A 191 10.63 -2.53 11.16
C TRP A 191 10.48 -2.94 12.63
N GLN A 192 10.62 -1.98 13.54
CA GLN A 192 10.59 -2.24 14.97
C GLN A 192 9.21 -2.66 15.48
N GLU A 193 8.14 -2.07 14.93
CA GLU A 193 6.80 -2.22 15.47
C GLU A 193 5.93 -3.27 14.76
N LEU A 194 6.34 -3.71 13.56
CA LEU A 194 5.60 -4.70 12.78
C LEU A 194 6.52 -5.80 12.23
N VAL A 195 7.45 -5.45 11.33
CA VAL A 195 8.15 -6.44 10.50
C VAL A 195 8.98 -7.40 11.34
N SER A 196 9.77 -6.89 12.29
CA SER A 196 10.65 -7.71 13.14
C SER A 196 9.89 -8.60 14.15
N LYS A 197 8.61 -8.31 14.40
CA LYS A 197 7.79 -9.05 15.36
C LYS A 197 7.20 -10.35 14.80
N HIS A 198 7.15 -10.46 13.47
CA HIS A 198 6.47 -11.56 12.79
C HIS A 198 7.39 -12.29 11.83
N ARG A 199 7.69 -13.56 12.11
CA ARG A 199 8.58 -14.40 11.28
C ARG A 199 8.01 -14.69 9.89
N ASN A 200 6.70 -14.59 9.73
CA ASN A 200 6.01 -14.81 8.46
C ASN A 200 5.95 -13.55 7.59
N VAL A 201 6.41 -12.39 8.06
CA VAL A 201 6.67 -11.24 7.18
C VAL A 201 8.00 -11.49 6.49
N ILE A 202 7.95 -11.88 5.23
CA ILE A 202 9.12 -12.37 4.48
C ILE A 202 9.70 -11.34 3.52
N MET A 203 8.93 -10.30 3.17
CA MET A 203 9.31 -9.34 2.14
C MET A 203 8.60 -8.02 2.34
N THR A 204 9.27 -6.92 1.95
CA THR A 204 8.68 -5.59 1.86
C THR A 204 8.88 -5.03 0.45
N PHE A 205 7.87 -4.35 -0.09
CA PHE A 205 7.98 -3.59 -1.32
C PHE A 205 7.58 -2.15 -1.08
N ASN A 206 8.35 -1.23 -1.63
CA ASN A 206 8.07 0.19 -1.57
C ASN A 206 8.39 0.89 -2.90
N GLY A 207 7.80 2.07 -3.09
CA GLY A 207 8.07 3.00 -4.19
C GLY A 207 8.98 4.13 -3.75
N HIS A 208 8.55 5.38 -3.86
CA HIS A 208 9.06 6.64 -3.26
C HIS A 208 10.50 6.99 -3.64
#